data_a4560e84e99d1d21c416bf3f7d391c0e
#
_entry.id   a4560e84e99d1d21c416bf3f7d391c0e
#
_cell.length_a   1.000
_cell.length_b   1.000
_cell.length_c   1.000
_cell.angle_alpha   90.00
_cell.angle_beta   90.00
_cell.angle_gamma   90.00
#
_symmetry.space_group_name_H-M   'P 1'
#
loop_
_entity.id
_entity.type
_entity.pdbx_description
1 polymer ?
#
loop_
_entity_poly.entity_id
_entity_poly.type
_entity_poly.pdbx_seq_one_letter_code
_entity_poly.pdbx_strand_id
1 'polypeptide(L)'
;MIFSFETQNILYVYVLLGIAFVLTVVCAVVLWRRAHRLSKFDLAEATRDYLPEEELPGVSVVVYAHNDCENLERFLPLLLHQDYPDFDVVVVDDASFDGTHDLLSDLLPHFDNLRVTFAPQETRSLSRKKLSLTIGIKASQKEVVLHTNANCRVMSDQWLRTMMRNFVPGTDVVLGFSHYRYRKDTSAGRYFRVFDSVVTSLQWVGNAIKGKPYRGISDNLAYRRQLFFDHAGFSESLELRYGDDDVFVSAIATGDNTRLELAPESQMQTYYENVPKAHNLLKLRRDYTSKFVCTKAPFYAQALFSVMNYLRLGALVAAVVLDYTNIFTISAATFLLILSWVMMILPFNRCCQLLQAPGLTFSVPLFYVWRPVVNLYFRVLGWSTRKTNLTSIYE
;
A
#
# COMPACT_ATOMS: atom_id res chain seq x y z
N MET A 1 5.43 -24.37 54.21
CA MET A 1 6.06 -23.35 53.37
C MET A 1 6.27 -23.83 51.92
N ILE A 2 6.74 -25.06 51.66
CA ILE A 2 6.89 -25.62 50.31
C ILE A 2 5.56 -25.77 49.58
N PHE A 3 4.53 -26.31 50.21
CA PHE A 3 3.17 -26.48 49.65
C PHE A 3 2.48 -25.16 49.27
N SER A 4 2.76 -24.06 49.98
CA SER A 4 2.21 -22.75 49.64
C SER A 4 2.88 -22.11 48.44
N PHE A 5 4.13 -22.46 48.14
CA PHE A 5 4.89 -21.95 46.99
C PHE A 5 4.48 -22.65 45.68
N GLU A 6 4.25 -23.98 45.75
CA GLU A 6 3.76 -24.72 44.57
C GLU A 6 2.34 -24.32 44.17
N THR A 7 1.44 -24.14 45.14
CA THR A 7 0.05 -23.68 44.86
C THR A 7 0.00 -22.26 44.30
N GLN A 8 0.89 -21.37 44.71
CA GLN A 8 0.99 -20.03 44.16
C GLN A 8 1.50 -20.06 42.71
N ASN A 9 2.51 -20.88 42.39
CA ASN A 9 3.03 -21.00 41.02
C ASN A 9 1.97 -21.55 40.05
N ILE A 10 1.19 -22.54 40.47
CA ILE A 10 0.09 -23.11 39.68
C ILE A 10 -0.96 -22.03 39.35
N LEU A 11 -1.33 -21.20 40.32
CA LEU A 11 -2.28 -20.09 40.06
C LEU A 11 -1.76 -19.11 39.04
N TYR A 12 -0.47 -18.71 39.12
CA TYR A 12 0.14 -17.82 38.14
C TYR A 12 0.17 -18.43 36.73
N VAL A 13 0.44 -19.73 36.62
CA VAL A 13 0.42 -20.45 35.31
C VAL A 13 -0.97 -20.40 34.68
N TYR A 14 -2.03 -20.69 35.45
CA TYR A 14 -3.40 -20.61 34.90
C TYR A 14 -3.80 -19.19 34.52
N VAL A 15 -3.39 -18.18 35.29
CA VAL A 15 -3.61 -16.76 34.93
C VAL A 15 -2.88 -16.41 33.61
N LEU A 16 -1.63 -16.83 33.43
CA LEU A 16 -0.87 -16.59 32.24
C LEU A 16 -1.48 -17.29 31.01
N LEU A 17 -1.89 -18.55 31.14
CA LEU A 17 -2.60 -19.26 30.06
C LEU A 17 -3.94 -18.60 29.74
N GLY A 18 -4.66 -18.12 30.73
CA GLY A 18 -5.90 -17.34 30.55
C GLY A 18 -5.66 -16.04 29.80
N ILE A 19 -4.63 -15.28 30.14
CA ILE A 19 -4.21 -14.07 29.42
C ILE A 19 -3.84 -14.42 27.97
N ALA A 20 -3.03 -15.45 27.76
CA ALA A 20 -2.63 -15.90 26.44
C ALA A 20 -3.82 -16.31 25.57
N PHE A 21 -4.81 -16.99 26.15
CA PHE A 21 -6.05 -17.37 25.49
C PHE A 21 -6.86 -16.13 25.06
N VAL A 22 -7.11 -15.21 25.98
CA VAL A 22 -7.85 -13.96 25.69
C VAL A 22 -7.17 -13.16 24.59
N LEU A 23 -5.84 -13.00 24.66
CA LEU A 23 -5.08 -12.28 23.64
C LEU A 23 -5.08 -13.03 22.28
N THR A 24 -5.08 -14.37 22.29
CA THR A 24 -5.23 -15.15 21.05
C THR A 24 -6.58 -14.88 20.40
N VAL A 25 -7.68 -14.88 21.17
CA VAL A 25 -9.02 -14.58 20.67
C VAL A 25 -9.10 -13.15 20.13
N VAL A 26 -8.58 -12.18 20.87
CA VAL A 26 -8.59 -10.77 20.45
C VAL A 26 -7.82 -10.58 19.14
N CYS A 27 -6.61 -11.12 19.03
CA CYS A 27 -5.82 -11.06 17.81
C CYS A 27 -6.53 -11.75 16.62
N ALA A 28 -7.11 -12.93 16.85
CA ALA A 28 -7.89 -13.64 15.85
C ALA A 28 -9.08 -12.80 15.37
N VAL A 29 -9.88 -12.26 16.28
CA VAL A 29 -11.04 -11.39 15.93
C VAL A 29 -10.61 -10.18 15.11
N VAL A 30 -9.50 -9.54 15.44
CA VAL A 30 -8.98 -8.39 14.67
C VAL A 30 -8.64 -8.80 13.23
N LEU A 31 -7.94 -9.91 13.04
CA LEU A 31 -7.54 -10.38 11.71
C LEU A 31 -8.73 -10.87 10.88
N TRP A 32 -9.63 -11.65 11.49
CA TRP A 32 -10.84 -12.14 10.83
C TRP A 32 -11.79 -11.00 10.46
N ARG A 33 -11.95 -9.98 11.29
CA ARG A 33 -12.73 -8.78 10.95
C ARG A 33 -12.12 -8.00 9.78
N ARG A 34 -10.77 -7.96 9.65
CA ARG A 34 -10.11 -7.35 8.49
C ARG A 34 -10.39 -8.14 7.22
N ALA A 35 -10.17 -9.45 7.25
CA ALA A 35 -10.43 -10.33 6.12
C ALA A 35 -11.91 -10.35 5.70
N HIS A 36 -12.83 -10.41 6.66
CA HIS A 36 -14.26 -10.38 6.40
C HIS A 36 -14.72 -9.07 5.73
N ARG A 37 -14.21 -7.92 6.18
CA ARG A 37 -14.52 -6.63 5.56
C ARG A 37 -14.05 -6.55 4.11
N LEU A 38 -12.83 -6.99 3.84
CA LEU A 38 -12.30 -7.03 2.49
C LEU A 38 -13.13 -7.98 1.59
N SER A 39 -13.46 -9.18 2.08
CA SER A 39 -14.31 -10.11 1.34
C SER A 39 -15.73 -9.58 1.13
N LYS A 40 -16.32 -8.92 2.13
CA LYS A 40 -17.64 -8.29 1.99
C LYS A 40 -17.60 -7.15 0.97
N PHE A 41 -16.53 -6.38 0.96
CA PHE A 41 -16.34 -5.31 -0.01
C PHE A 41 -16.24 -5.85 -1.44
N ASP A 42 -15.51 -6.92 -1.66
CA ASP A 42 -15.39 -7.63 -2.93
C ASP A 42 -16.74 -8.20 -3.40
N LEU A 43 -17.44 -8.93 -2.53
CA LEU A 43 -18.76 -9.47 -2.84
C LEU A 43 -19.82 -8.40 -3.14
N ALA A 44 -19.68 -7.21 -2.59
CA ALA A 44 -20.58 -6.10 -2.85
C ALA A 44 -20.30 -5.39 -4.18
N GLU A 45 -19.28 -5.74 -4.93
CA GLU A 45 -18.91 -5.09 -6.18
C GLU A 45 -20.08 -5.13 -7.19
N ALA A 46 -20.69 -6.29 -7.37
CA ALA A 46 -21.81 -6.47 -8.30
C ALA A 46 -23.08 -5.65 -7.96
N THR A 47 -23.21 -5.17 -6.72
CA THR A 47 -24.36 -4.41 -6.23
C THR A 47 -24.06 -2.93 -6.00
N ARG A 48 -22.84 -2.49 -6.31
CA ARG A 48 -22.48 -1.07 -6.20
C ARG A 48 -23.13 -0.27 -7.31
N ASP A 49 -23.45 0.96 -6.95
CA ASP A 49 -23.86 1.96 -7.91
C ASP A 49 -22.63 2.45 -8.68
N TYR A 50 -22.66 2.29 -10.01
CA TYR A 50 -21.62 2.72 -10.92
C TYR A 50 -22.19 3.63 -11.98
N LEU A 51 -21.38 4.50 -12.56
CA LEU A 51 -21.78 5.29 -13.71
C LEU A 51 -22.10 4.41 -14.91
N PRO A 52 -23.18 4.69 -15.64
CA PRO A 52 -23.44 4.08 -16.94
C PRO A 52 -22.36 4.51 -17.96
N GLU A 53 -22.22 3.77 -19.02
CA GLU A 53 -21.14 3.91 -19.98
C GLU A 53 -21.17 5.28 -20.70
N GLU A 54 -22.36 5.80 -20.93
CA GLU A 54 -22.60 7.08 -21.61
C GLU A 54 -22.22 8.29 -20.74
N GLU A 55 -22.10 8.12 -19.41
CA GLU A 55 -21.79 9.18 -18.46
C GLU A 55 -20.34 9.13 -17.95
N LEU A 56 -19.52 8.24 -18.53
CA LEU A 56 -18.11 8.11 -18.09
C LEU A 56 -17.32 9.41 -18.38
N PRO A 57 -16.61 9.96 -17.38
CA PRO A 57 -15.90 11.22 -17.55
C PRO A 57 -14.65 11.08 -18.42
N GLY A 58 -14.29 12.12 -19.17
CA GLY A 58 -12.99 12.19 -19.85
C GLY A 58 -11.84 12.11 -18.85
N VAL A 59 -10.78 11.34 -19.15
CA VAL A 59 -9.64 11.11 -18.26
C VAL A 59 -8.30 11.41 -18.93
N SER A 60 -7.44 12.16 -18.23
CA SER A 60 -6.02 12.32 -18.57
C SER A 60 -5.17 11.42 -17.67
N VAL A 61 -4.48 10.46 -18.27
CA VAL A 61 -3.54 9.59 -17.58
C VAL A 61 -2.18 10.28 -17.50
N VAL A 62 -1.76 10.73 -16.32
CA VAL A 62 -0.47 11.39 -16.10
C VAL A 62 0.57 10.35 -15.71
N VAL A 63 1.56 10.15 -16.56
CA VAL A 63 2.64 9.17 -16.37
C VAL A 63 3.92 9.91 -15.99
N TYR A 64 4.44 9.64 -14.78
CA TYR A 64 5.75 10.13 -14.37
C TYR A 64 6.84 9.20 -14.90
N ALA A 65 7.85 9.76 -15.56
CA ALA A 65 9.02 9.06 -16.10
C ALA A 65 10.32 9.75 -15.71
N HIS A 66 11.32 8.98 -15.28
CA HIS A 66 12.69 9.45 -15.04
C HIS A 66 13.68 8.31 -15.28
N ASN A 67 14.40 8.36 -16.40
CA ASN A 67 15.28 7.28 -16.85
C ASN A 67 14.55 5.94 -16.95
N ASP A 68 13.41 5.93 -17.61
CA ASP A 68 12.47 4.81 -17.67
C ASP A 68 12.24 4.33 -19.13
N CYS A 69 13.21 4.51 -20.03
CA CYS A 69 13.08 4.17 -21.45
C CYS A 69 12.57 2.74 -21.67
N GLU A 70 13.22 1.74 -21.06
CA GLU A 70 12.84 0.33 -21.18
C GLU A 70 11.43 0.03 -20.66
N ASN A 71 11.01 0.67 -19.57
CA ASN A 71 9.69 0.51 -19.03
C ASN A 71 8.62 1.16 -19.91
N LEU A 72 8.88 2.36 -20.41
CA LEU A 72 7.98 3.06 -21.34
C LEU A 72 7.79 2.29 -22.65
N GLU A 73 8.87 1.78 -23.24
CA GLU A 73 8.80 0.96 -24.46
C GLU A 73 7.84 -0.24 -24.27
N ARG A 74 7.86 -0.85 -23.08
CA ARG A 74 7.05 -2.05 -22.77
C ARG A 74 5.62 -1.73 -22.35
N PHE A 75 5.39 -0.65 -21.62
CA PHE A 75 4.12 -0.44 -20.92
C PHE A 75 3.31 0.75 -21.45
N LEU A 76 3.93 1.75 -22.06
CA LEU A 76 3.21 2.88 -22.63
C LEU A 76 2.23 2.45 -23.74
N PRO A 77 2.56 1.51 -24.64
CA PRO A 77 1.59 1.03 -25.63
C PRO A 77 0.34 0.41 -24.99
N LEU A 78 0.47 -0.26 -23.84
CA LEU A 78 -0.69 -0.83 -23.12
C LEU A 78 -1.59 0.25 -22.53
N LEU A 79 -1.04 1.39 -22.14
CA LEU A 79 -1.82 2.55 -21.67
C LEU A 79 -2.52 3.26 -22.84
N LEU A 80 -1.88 3.34 -24.01
CA LEU A 80 -2.41 4.03 -25.19
C LEU A 80 -3.54 3.23 -25.89
N HIS A 81 -3.62 1.91 -25.68
CA HIS A 81 -4.63 1.01 -26.25
C HIS A 81 -5.73 0.61 -25.26
N GLN A 82 -6.09 1.47 -24.31
CA GLN A 82 -7.19 1.19 -23.40
C GLN A 82 -8.54 1.29 -24.14
N ASP A 83 -9.47 0.39 -23.83
CA ASP A 83 -10.85 0.45 -24.29
C ASP A 83 -11.63 1.50 -23.50
N TYR A 84 -11.47 2.75 -23.88
CA TYR A 84 -12.11 3.90 -23.23
C TYR A 84 -12.41 5.02 -24.25
N PRO A 85 -13.61 5.63 -24.20
CA PRO A 85 -14.05 6.52 -25.29
C PRO A 85 -13.32 7.87 -25.33
N ASP A 86 -13.00 8.46 -24.18
CA ASP A 86 -12.43 9.81 -24.08
C ASP A 86 -11.25 9.90 -23.13
N PHE A 87 -10.03 9.65 -23.61
CA PHE A 87 -8.84 9.75 -22.79
C PHE A 87 -7.61 10.25 -23.58
N ASP A 88 -6.67 10.82 -22.83
CA ASP A 88 -5.31 11.08 -23.27
C ASP A 88 -4.28 10.61 -22.25
N VAL A 89 -3.05 10.37 -22.71
CA VAL A 89 -1.92 9.99 -21.88
C VAL A 89 -0.89 11.10 -21.93
N VAL A 90 -0.60 11.70 -20.79
CA VAL A 90 0.37 12.79 -20.63
C VAL A 90 1.61 12.24 -19.95
N VAL A 91 2.66 11.95 -20.71
CA VAL A 91 3.94 11.52 -20.14
C VAL A 91 4.74 12.75 -19.74
N VAL A 92 5.19 12.78 -18.49
CA VAL A 92 6.07 13.84 -17.98
C VAL A 92 7.47 13.29 -17.83
N ASP A 93 8.36 13.69 -18.73
CA ASP A 93 9.78 13.36 -18.64
C ASP A 93 10.47 14.27 -17.62
N ASP A 94 10.90 13.70 -16.51
CA ASP A 94 11.61 14.40 -15.44
C ASP A 94 13.11 14.49 -15.72
N ALA A 95 13.46 15.15 -16.83
CA ALA A 95 14.84 15.39 -17.27
C ALA A 95 15.66 14.08 -17.32
N SER A 96 15.17 13.10 -18.06
CA SER A 96 15.89 11.84 -18.33
C SER A 96 17.13 12.07 -19.17
N PHE A 97 18.13 11.22 -18.98
CA PHE A 97 19.39 11.23 -19.73
C PHE A 97 19.69 9.86 -20.42
N ASP A 98 18.74 8.94 -20.33
CA ASP A 98 18.69 7.71 -21.13
C ASP A 98 17.95 7.93 -22.46
N GLY A 99 17.57 6.91 -23.17
CA GLY A 99 16.80 6.99 -24.41
C GLY A 99 15.32 7.39 -24.26
N THR A 100 14.85 7.83 -23.08
CA THR A 100 13.44 8.17 -22.82
C THR A 100 12.93 9.25 -23.76
N HIS A 101 13.70 10.33 -23.95
CA HIS A 101 13.31 11.45 -24.81
C HIS A 101 13.15 11.04 -26.27
N ASP A 102 14.10 10.27 -26.79
CA ASP A 102 14.09 9.81 -28.20
C ASP A 102 12.91 8.86 -28.42
N LEU A 103 12.69 7.89 -27.52
CA LEU A 103 11.54 6.99 -27.56
C LEU A 103 10.20 7.75 -27.59
N LEU A 104 10.03 8.76 -26.74
CA LEU A 104 8.80 9.54 -26.68
C LEU A 104 8.61 10.37 -27.97
N SER A 105 9.68 10.91 -28.52
CA SER A 105 9.66 11.65 -29.79
C SER A 105 9.26 10.76 -30.97
N ASP A 106 9.72 9.52 -30.97
CA ASP A 106 9.40 8.53 -32.01
C ASP A 106 7.94 8.05 -31.90
N LEU A 107 7.38 7.94 -30.66
CA LEU A 107 6.00 7.50 -30.45
C LEU A 107 4.94 8.58 -30.74
N LEU A 108 5.25 9.85 -30.49
CA LEU A 108 4.31 10.96 -30.67
C LEU A 108 3.56 10.98 -32.02
N PRO A 109 4.19 10.76 -33.20
CA PRO A 109 3.49 10.78 -34.47
C PRO A 109 2.53 9.59 -34.69
N HIS A 110 2.62 8.56 -33.86
CA HIS A 110 1.85 7.31 -34.00
C HIS A 110 0.59 7.23 -33.15
N PHE A 111 0.44 8.16 -32.17
CA PHE A 111 -0.66 8.13 -31.22
C PHE A 111 -1.25 9.52 -30.96
N ASP A 112 -2.47 9.76 -31.47
CA ASP A 112 -3.17 11.06 -31.32
C ASP A 112 -3.53 11.36 -29.86
N ASN A 113 -3.65 10.31 -29.03
CA ASN A 113 -3.94 10.42 -27.59
C ASN A 113 -2.69 10.49 -26.70
N LEU A 114 -1.47 10.57 -27.28
CA LEU A 114 -0.22 10.76 -26.54
C LEU A 114 0.17 12.24 -26.51
N ARG A 115 0.55 12.71 -25.34
CA ARG A 115 1.17 14.02 -25.10
C ARG A 115 2.43 13.84 -24.27
N VAL A 116 3.42 14.65 -24.55
CA VAL A 116 4.68 14.67 -23.81
C VAL A 116 4.94 16.06 -23.28
N THR A 117 5.37 16.14 -22.02
CA THR A 117 5.83 17.38 -21.40
C THR A 117 7.09 17.13 -20.59
N PHE A 118 7.83 18.19 -20.26
CA PHE A 118 9.15 18.09 -19.65
C PHE A 118 9.21 18.88 -18.36
N ALA A 119 9.85 18.30 -17.33
CA ALA A 119 10.16 19.01 -16.12
C ALA A 119 11.55 19.67 -16.22
N PRO A 120 11.72 20.91 -15.70
CA PRO A 120 13.02 21.61 -15.75
C PRO A 120 14.06 20.91 -14.87
N GLN A 121 15.33 20.92 -15.32
CA GLN A 121 16.43 20.27 -14.62
C GLN A 121 16.81 20.93 -13.27
N GLU A 122 16.62 22.23 -13.14
CA GLU A 122 17.14 23.03 -12.03
C GLU A 122 16.13 23.25 -10.89
N THR A 123 15.83 22.21 -10.10
CA THR A 123 15.01 22.37 -8.89
C THR A 123 15.67 21.70 -7.69
N ARG A 124 16.60 22.40 -7.03
CA ARG A 124 17.40 21.85 -5.92
C ARG A 124 16.66 21.71 -4.58
N SER A 125 15.57 22.45 -4.36
CA SER A 125 14.87 22.53 -3.07
C SER A 125 13.47 21.92 -3.05
N LEU A 126 12.96 21.44 -4.19
CA LEU A 126 11.59 20.97 -4.34
C LEU A 126 11.55 19.48 -4.70
N SER A 127 10.46 18.80 -4.36
CA SER A 127 10.22 17.44 -4.81
C SER A 127 10.03 17.40 -6.33
N ARG A 128 11.02 16.86 -7.05
CA ARG A 128 10.99 16.74 -8.52
C ARG A 128 9.74 16.04 -9.01
N LYS A 129 9.38 14.90 -8.40
CA LYS A 129 8.19 14.14 -8.77
C LYS A 129 6.91 14.96 -8.62
N LYS A 130 6.73 15.70 -7.53
CA LYS A 130 5.53 16.55 -7.34
C LYS A 130 5.48 17.69 -8.35
N LEU A 131 6.63 18.28 -8.67
CA LEU A 131 6.72 19.31 -9.72
C LEU A 131 6.33 18.71 -11.07
N SER A 132 6.90 17.57 -11.44
CA SER A 132 6.59 16.88 -12.70
C SER A 132 5.10 16.51 -12.78
N LEU A 133 4.53 15.95 -11.71
CA LEU A 133 3.09 15.67 -11.63
C LEU A 133 2.26 16.96 -11.77
N THR A 134 2.67 18.06 -11.13
CA THR A 134 1.97 19.36 -11.27
C THR A 134 1.97 19.85 -12.72
N ILE A 135 3.09 19.69 -13.43
CA ILE A 135 3.20 20.06 -14.85
C ILE A 135 2.27 19.17 -15.68
N GLY A 136 2.27 17.85 -15.45
CA GLY A 136 1.38 16.91 -16.15
C GLY A 136 -0.10 17.22 -15.91
N ILE A 137 -0.49 17.51 -14.67
CA ILE A 137 -1.87 17.88 -14.32
C ILE A 137 -2.29 19.21 -14.96
N LYS A 138 -1.39 20.19 -15.04
CA LYS A 138 -1.65 21.46 -15.75
C LYS A 138 -1.80 21.25 -17.24
N ALA A 139 -1.01 20.35 -17.83
CA ALA A 139 -1.09 19.98 -19.24
C ALA A 139 -2.33 19.13 -19.57
N SER A 140 -2.91 18.46 -18.59
CA SER A 140 -4.12 17.64 -18.72
C SER A 140 -5.33 18.49 -19.07
N GLN A 141 -6.22 17.97 -19.93
CA GLN A 141 -7.39 18.71 -20.42
C GLN A 141 -8.71 18.07 -20.00
N LYS A 142 -8.70 16.82 -19.55
CA LYS A 142 -9.90 16.09 -19.20
C LYS A 142 -10.35 16.39 -17.77
N GLU A 143 -11.57 15.98 -17.45
CA GLU A 143 -12.23 16.21 -16.17
C GLU A 143 -11.54 15.48 -15.02
N VAL A 144 -11.09 14.24 -15.27
CA VAL A 144 -10.41 13.40 -14.28
C VAL A 144 -8.94 13.26 -14.63
N VAL A 145 -8.09 13.29 -13.62
CA VAL A 145 -6.67 12.95 -13.72
C VAL A 145 -6.43 11.61 -13.05
N LEU A 146 -5.76 10.70 -13.74
CA LEU A 146 -5.32 9.43 -13.19
C LEU A 146 -3.80 9.37 -13.20
N HIS A 147 -3.20 9.16 -12.04
CA HIS A 147 -1.74 9.06 -11.91
C HIS A 147 -1.25 7.65 -12.07
N THR A 148 -0.12 7.50 -12.78
CA THR A 148 0.68 6.29 -12.80
C THR A 148 2.17 6.61 -12.98
N ASN A 149 3.02 5.60 -12.94
CA ASN A 149 4.45 5.73 -13.18
C ASN A 149 4.85 4.88 -14.40
N ALA A 150 5.94 5.26 -15.07
CA ALA A 150 6.44 4.55 -16.25
C ALA A 150 6.72 3.05 -16.00
N ASN A 151 7.12 2.68 -14.79
CA ASN A 151 7.38 1.30 -14.39
C ASN A 151 6.12 0.50 -13.99
N CYS A 152 4.93 1.03 -14.27
CA CYS A 152 3.65 0.39 -13.95
C CYS A 152 3.00 -0.20 -15.19
N ARG A 153 2.60 -1.46 -15.10
CA ARG A 153 1.88 -2.18 -16.15
C ARG A 153 0.40 -2.26 -15.79
N VAL A 154 -0.47 -1.87 -16.69
CA VAL A 154 -1.91 -2.21 -16.62
C VAL A 154 -2.12 -3.69 -16.87
N MET A 155 -3.05 -4.30 -16.18
CA MET A 155 -3.33 -5.74 -16.27
C MET A 155 -4.45 -6.06 -17.25
N SER A 156 -5.25 -5.04 -17.66
CA SER A 156 -6.40 -5.17 -18.55
C SER A 156 -6.54 -3.92 -19.43
N ASP A 157 -7.14 -4.08 -20.60
CA ASP A 157 -7.62 -2.99 -21.47
C ASP A 157 -8.85 -2.27 -20.89
N GLN A 158 -9.51 -2.86 -19.89
CA GLN A 158 -10.66 -2.30 -19.16
C GLN A 158 -10.25 -1.48 -17.92
N TRP A 159 -8.96 -1.23 -17.71
CA TRP A 159 -8.47 -0.54 -16.53
C TRP A 159 -9.07 0.86 -16.35
N LEU A 160 -9.06 1.70 -17.40
CA LEU A 160 -9.65 3.04 -17.34
C LEU A 160 -11.15 2.97 -17.06
N ARG A 161 -11.88 2.12 -17.76
CA ARG A 161 -13.34 1.95 -17.60
C ARG A 161 -13.67 1.53 -16.17
N THR A 162 -12.96 0.55 -15.62
CA THR A 162 -13.15 0.07 -14.25
C THR A 162 -12.85 1.14 -13.20
N MET A 163 -11.84 1.96 -13.43
CA MET A 163 -11.53 3.09 -12.53
C MET A 163 -12.58 4.20 -12.65
N MET A 164 -12.95 4.62 -13.86
CA MET A 164 -13.81 5.78 -14.11
C MET A 164 -15.26 5.54 -13.75
N ARG A 165 -15.80 4.31 -13.84
CA ARG A 165 -17.17 3.97 -13.41
C ARG A 165 -17.48 4.36 -11.96
N ASN A 166 -16.45 4.60 -11.14
CA ASN A 166 -16.59 4.98 -9.74
C ASN A 166 -16.83 6.48 -9.51
N PHE A 167 -16.74 7.34 -10.53
CA PHE A 167 -16.96 8.79 -10.40
C PHE A 167 -18.44 9.19 -10.39
N VAL A 168 -19.27 8.45 -9.66
CA VAL A 168 -20.67 8.80 -9.43
C VAL A 168 -20.81 10.18 -8.75
N PRO A 169 -22.00 10.81 -8.79
CA PRO A 169 -22.22 12.10 -8.13
C PRO A 169 -21.72 12.09 -6.67
N GLY A 170 -20.90 13.07 -6.30
CA GLY A 170 -20.26 13.18 -4.98
C GLY A 170 -18.92 12.45 -4.83
N THR A 171 -18.48 11.68 -5.82
CA THR A 171 -17.15 11.06 -5.82
C THR A 171 -16.15 11.96 -6.53
N ASP A 172 -15.09 12.35 -5.80
CA ASP A 172 -14.00 13.18 -6.33
C ASP A 172 -12.67 12.42 -6.39
N VAL A 173 -12.52 11.34 -5.61
CA VAL A 173 -11.28 10.56 -5.51
C VAL A 173 -11.57 9.08 -5.66
N VAL A 174 -10.81 8.40 -6.50
CA VAL A 174 -10.84 6.93 -6.65
C VAL A 174 -9.46 6.37 -6.35
N LEU A 175 -9.40 5.53 -5.32
CA LEU A 175 -8.19 4.84 -4.89
C LEU A 175 -8.13 3.48 -5.58
N GLY A 176 -7.25 3.32 -6.55
CA GLY A 176 -6.94 2.04 -7.16
C GLY A 176 -5.90 1.25 -6.35
N PHE A 177 -5.59 0.06 -6.79
CA PHE A 177 -4.62 -0.82 -6.17
C PHE A 177 -3.48 -1.16 -7.14
N SER A 178 -2.26 -1.24 -6.62
CA SER A 178 -1.12 -1.79 -7.33
C SER A 178 -0.32 -2.73 -6.43
N HIS A 179 0.33 -3.68 -7.05
CA HIS A 179 1.25 -4.58 -6.36
C HIS A 179 2.52 -4.80 -7.19
N TYR A 180 3.66 -5.04 -6.53
CA TYR A 180 4.86 -5.42 -7.27
C TYR A 180 4.78 -6.87 -7.76
N ARG A 181 5.60 -7.23 -8.74
CA ARG A 181 5.59 -8.55 -9.36
C ARG A 181 6.17 -9.63 -8.42
N TYR A 182 5.36 -10.10 -7.47
CA TYR A 182 5.76 -11.05 -6.41
C TYR A 182 6.50 -12.30 -6.91
N ARG A 183 6.02 -12.88 -8.02
CA ARG A 183 6.55 -14.16 -8.55
C ARG A 183 7.95 -14.03 -9.16
N LYS A 184 8.40 -12.84 -9.49
CA LYS A 184 9.73 -12.57 -10.05
C LYS A 184 10.77 -12.21 -8.98
N ASP A 185 10.33 -11.95 -7.74
CA ASP A 185 11.24 -11.76 -6.63
C ASP A 185 11.79 -13.11 -6.17
N THR A 186 13.02 -13.41 -6.56
CA THR A 186 13.75 -14.63 -6.18
C THR A 186 14.78 -14.37 -5.09
N SER A 187 14.93 -13.12 -4.65
CA SER A 187 15.96 -12.71 -3.70
C SER A 187 15.65 -13.14 -2.25
N ALA A 188 16.68 -13.19 -1.43
CA ALA A 188 16.55 -13.50 0.00
C ALA A 188 15.54 -12.56 0.67
N GLY A 189 14.70 -13.10 1.58
CA GLY A 189 13.67 -12.33 2.27
C GLY A 189 12.39 -12.06 1.46
N ARG A 190 12.22 -12.64 0.27
CA ARG A 190 11.03 -12.47 -0.59
C ARG A 190 9.71 -12.70 0.14
N TYR A 191 9.59 -13.72 0.96
CA TYR A 191 8.37 -14.04 1.69
C TYR A 191 8.02 -12.98 2.72
N PHE A 192 9.03 -12.38 3.38
CA PHE A 192 8.81 -11.26 4.28
C PHE A 192 8.34 -10.01 3.52
N ARG A 193 8.89 -9.72 2.35
CA ARG A 193 8.46 -8.58 1.52
C ARG A 193 7.01 -8.73 1.04
N VAL A 194 6.61 -9.92 0.61
CA VAL A 194 5.21 -10.24 0.30
C VAL A 194 4.32 -9.99 1.52
N PHE A 195 4.69 -10.56 2.66
CA PHE A 195 3.95 -10.39 3.91
C PHE A 195 3.81 -8.90 4.30
N ASP A 196 4.92 -8.17 4.32
CA ASP A 196 4.94 -6.75 4.72
C ASP A 196 4.14 -5.88 3.74
N SER A 197 4.22 -6.15 2.44
CA SER A 197 3.42 -5.48 1.40
C SER A 197 1.94 -5.71 1.63
N VAL A 198 1.51 -6.97 1.79
CA VAL A 198 0.09 -7.31 2.05
C VAL A 198 -0.42 -6.68 3.33
N VAL A 199 0.31 -6.79 4.45
CA VAL A 199 -0.12 -6.20 5.74
C VAL A 199 -0.20 -4.68 5.65
N THR A 200 0.72 -4.04 4.90
CA THR A 200 0.68 -2.60 4.67
C THR A 200 -0.53 -2.20 3.81
N SER A 201 -0.81 -2.95 2.75
CA SER A 201 -1.97 -2.73 1.89
C SER A 201 -3.28 -2.90 2.67
N LEU A 202 -3.40 -3.95 3.48
CA LEU A 202 -4.56 -4.17 4.34
C LEU A 202 -4.79 -3.03 5.36
N GLN A 203 -3.76 -2.31 5.73
CA GLN A 203 -3.88 -1.18 6.65
C GLN A 203 -4.62 -0.01 5.99
N TRP A 204 -4.21 0.43 4.80
CA TRP A 204 -4.83 1.58 4.14
C TRP A 204 -6.14 1.21 3.44
N VAL A 205 -6.20 0.08 2.71
CA VAL A 205 -7.42 -0.46 2.09
C VAL A 205 -8.51 -0.65 3.14
N GLY A 206 -8.17 -1.31 4.27
CA GLY A 206 -9.13 -1.53 5.34
C GLY A 206 -9.63 -0.26 6.03
N ASN A 207 -8.91 0.87 5.95
CA ASN A 207 -9.39 2.16 6.42
C ASN A 207 -10.24 2.86 5.34
N ALA A 208 -9.88 2.77 4.06
CA ALA A 208 -10.70 3.28 2.97
C ALA A 208 -12.09 2.60 2.96
N ILE A 209 -12.17 1.27 3.11
CA ILE A 209 -13.44 0.52 3.24
C ILE A 209 -14.30 1.00 4.42
N LYS A 210 -13.69 1.56 5.46
CA LYS A 210 -14.42 2.13 6.62
C LYS A 210 -14.87 3.58 6.41
N GLY A 211 -14.69 4.15 5.22
CA GLY A 211 -14.92 5.57 4.97
C GLY A 211 -13.90 6.49 5.69
N LYS A 212 -12.69 6.01 5.94
CA LYS A 212 -11.61 6.79 6.56
C LYS A 212 -10.33 6.67 5.71
N PRO A 213 -10.37 7.08 4.43
CA PRO A 213 -9.20 7.08 3.58
C PRO A 213 -8.15 8.03 4.17
N TYR A 214 -6.88 7.66 4.08
CA TYR A 214 -5.78 8.51 4.53
C TYR A 214 -4.54 8.35 3.66
N ARG A 215 -4.64 7.52 2.63
CA ARG A 215 -3.54 7.15 1.75
C ARG A 215 -4.08 6.60 0.44
N GLY A 216 -3.39 6.92 -0.65
CA GLY A 216 -3.48 6.26 -1.94
C GLY A 216 -2.15 5.65 -2.35
N ILE A 217 -2.05 5.20 -3.57
CA ILE A 217 -0.81 4.73 -4.22
C ILE A 217 -0.69 5.49 -5.53
N SER A 218 0.42 6.21 -5.73
CA SER A 218 0.61 7.03 -6.92
C SER A 218 0.72 6.21 -8.23
N ASP A 219 0.83 4.90 -8.11
CA ASP A 219 0.78 3.99 -9.27
C ASP A 219 -0.63 3.87 -9.87
N ASN A 220 -1.68 4.13 -9.06
CA ASN A 220 -3.08 3.95 -9.47
C ASN A 220 -4.01 4.83 -8.62
N LEU A 221 -3.98 6.13 -8.85
CA LEU A 221 -4.73 7.13 -8.11
C LEU A 221 -5.43 8.08 -9.06
N ALA A 222 -6.76 8.17 -8.98
CA ALA A 222 -7.55 9.08 -9.79
C ALA A 222 -8.31 10.09 -8.93
N TYR A 223 -8.47 11.31 -9.44
CA TYR A 223 -9.29 12.33 -8.81
C TYR A 223 -9.77 13.37 -9.85
N ARG A 224 -10.84 14.10 -9.51
CA ARG A 224 -11.31 15.21 -10.35
C ARG A 224 -10.21 16.27 -10.43
N ARG A 225 -9.88 16.68 -11.66
CA ARG A 225 -8.81 17.66 -11.90
C ARG A 225 -9.02 18.95 -11.15
N GLN A 226 -10.27 19.43 -11.03
CA GLN A 226 -10.61 20.64 -10.29
C GLN A 226 -10.25 20.55 -8.81
N LEU A 227 -10.43 19.38 -8.17
CA LEU A 227 -10.07 19.15 -6.77
C LEU A 227 -8.59 19.43 -6.49
N PHE A 228 -7.70 19.14 -7.45
CA PHE A 228 -6.28 19.44 -7.32
C PHE A 228 -6.03 20.95 -7.24
N PHE A 229 -6.70 21.74 -8.06
CA PHE A 229 -6.53 23.20 -8.06
C PHE A 229 -7.19 23.86 -6.86
N ASP A 230 -8.35 23.41 -6.43
CA ASP A 230 -9.08 23.91 -5.25
C ASP A 230 -8.25 23.74 -3.97
N HIS A 231 -7.44 22.69 -3.89
CA HIS A 231 -6.51 22.46 -2.77
C HIS A 231 -5.09 22.99 -3.04
N ALA A 232 -4.92 23.91 -4.01
CA ALA A 232 -3.62 24.47 -4.40
C ALA A 232 -2.56 23.39 -4.74
N GLY A 233 -2.98 22.20 -5.16
CA GLY A 233 -2.14 21.10 -5.56
C GLY A 233 -1.20 20.59 -4.47
N PHE A 234 0.08 20.50 -4.79
CA PHE A 234 1.11 20.07 -3.82
C PHE A 234 1.77 21.24 -3.08
N SER A 235 1.27 22.49 -3.16
CA SER A 235 1.96 23.68 -2.64
C SER A 235 2.35 23.55 -1.17
N GLU A 236 1.45 23.06 -0.31
CA GLU A 236 1.71 22.87 1.12
C GLU A 236 2.73 21.77 1.43
N SER A 237 2.98 20.88 0.49
CA SER A 237 3.87 19.74 0.68
C SER A 237 5.02 19.69 -0.34
N LEU A 238 5.22 20.73 -1.13
CA LEU A 238 6.20 20.73 -2.22
C LEU A 238 7.64 20.59 -1.73
N GLU A 239 7.94 21.11 -0.54
CA GLU A 239 9.23 20.97 0.14
C GLU A 239 9.47 19.55 0.68
N LEU A 240 8.40 18.79 0.91
CA LEU A 240 8.51 17.40 1.35
C LEU A 240 8.95 16.53 0.18
N ARG A 241 10.02 15.79 0.34
CA ARG A 241 10.58 14.92 -0.70
C ARG A 241 9.56 13.92 -1.26
N TYR A 242 8.68 13.39 -0.40
CA TYR A 242 7.64 12.41 -0.71
C TYR A 242 6.27 12.94 -0.33
N GLY A 243 5.21 12.18 -0.60
CA GLY A 243 3.85 12.50 -0.20
C GLY A 243 2.96 12.98 -1.36
N ASP A 244 3.34 12.62 -2.57
CA ASP A 244 2.53 12.79 -3.78
C ASP A 244 1.26 11.92 -3.76
N ASP A 245 1.27 10.85 -3.01
CA ASP A 245 0.17 9.90 -2.86
C ASP A 245 -0.48 9.93 -1.46
N ASP A 246 0.29 9.68 -0.41
CA ASP A 246 -0.26 9.54 0.93
C ASP A 246 -0.57 10.88 1.62
N VAL A 247 0.33 11.86 1.58
CA VAL A 247 0.09 13.18 2.19
C VAL A 247 -0.99 13.93 1.43
N PHE A 248 -0.94 13.92 0.10
CA PHE A 248 -1.94 14.58 -0.74
C PHE A 248 -3.33 13.95 -0.57
N VAL A 249 -3.44 12.61 -0.70
CA VAL A 249 -4.73 11.93 -0.48
C VAL A 249 -5.25 12.17 0.94
N SER A 250 -4.38 12.18 1.94
CA SER A 250 -4.77 12.49 3.32
C SER A 250 -5.38 13.88 3.49
N ALA A 251 -5.03 14.84 2.63
CA ALA A 251 -5.56 16.19 2.66
C ALA A 251 -6.92 16.32 1.94
N ILE A 252 -7.11 15.60 0.81
CA ILE A 252 -8.27 15.78 -0.06
C ILE A 252 -9.36 14.71 0.10
N ALA A 253 -9.01 13.51 0.59
CA ALA A 253 -9.91 12.36 0.64
C ALA A 253 -10.73 12.33 1.92
N THR A 254 -12.04 12.16 1.78
CA THR A 254 -13.02 11.96 2.86
C THR A 254 -13.76 10.65 2.67
N GLY A 255 -14.55 10.24 3.67
CA GLY A 255 -15.39 9.05 3.54
C GLY A 255 -16.50 9.19 2.51
N ASP A 256 -16.93 10.41 2.25
CA ASP A 256 -18.08 10.72 1.39
C ASP A 256 -17.66 10.94 -0.07
N ASN A 257 -16.45 11.53 -0.30
CA ASN A 257 -15.98 11.85 -1.64
C ASN A 257 -15.02 10.81 -2.25
N THR A 258 -14.72 9.72 -1.53
CA THR A 258 -13.68 8.78 -1.95
C THR A 258 -14.24 7.36 -2.12
N ARG A 259 -13.96 6.76 -3.27
CA ARG A 259 -14.22 5.35 -3.53
C ARG A 259 -12.92 4.56 -3.66
N LEU A 260 -13.01 3.27 -3.35
CA LEU A 260 -11.92 2.31 -3.50
C LEU A 260 -12.29 1.34 -4.63
N GLU A 261 -11.35 1.10 -5.56
CA GLU A 261 -11.49 0.12 -6.62
C GLU A 261 -10.43 -0.98 -6.47
N LEU A 262 -10.88 -2.24 -6.42
CA LEU A 262 -10.01 -3.41 -6.22
C LEU A 262 -10.26 -4.51 -7.27
N ALA A 263 -11.17 -4.31 -8.21
CA ALA A 263 -11.44 -5.30 -9.26
C ALA A 263 -10.12 -5.70 -9.95
N PRO A 264 -9.94 -6.98 -10.30
CA PRO A 264 -8.71 -7.45 -10.94
C PRO A 264 -8.32 -6.66 -12.19
N GLU A 265 -9.31 -6.21 -12.96
CA GLU A 265 -9.15 -5.42 -14.19
C GLU A 265 -8.58 -4.03 -13.90
N SER A 266 -8.86 -3.46 -12.72
CA SER A 266 -8.37 -2.14 -12.30
C SER A 266 -6.99 -2.17 -11.67
N GLN A 267 -6.46 -3.36 -11.34
CA GLN A 267 -5.17 -3.46 -10.64
C GLN A 267 -3.99 -3.24 -11.58
N MET A 268 -2.95 -2.64 -11.03
CA MET A 268 -1.69 -2.43 -11.74
C MET A 268 -0.56 -3.26 -11.13
N GLN A 269 0.42 -3.58 -11.95
CA GLN A 269 1.60 -4.30 -11.52
C GLN A 269 2.84 -3.42 -11.68
N THR A 270 3.53 -3.12 -10.56
CA THR A 270 4.73 -2.30 -10.54
C THR A 270 5.97 -3.15 -10.73
N TYR A 271 6.86 -2.72 -11.59
CA TYR A 271 8.12 -3.38 -11.91
C TYR A 271 9.28 -2.69 -11.21
N TYR A 272 10.12 -3.48 -10.56
CA TYR A 272 11.35 -3.03 -9.93
C TYR A 272 12.51 -3.91 -10.41
N GLU A 273 13.59 -3.31 -10.85
CA GLU A 273 14.84 -4.03 -11.18
C GLU A 273 15.43 -4.70 -9.94
N ASN A 274 15.46 -3.96 -8.83
CA ASN A 274 15.94 -4.43 -7.54
C ASN A 274 14.84 -4.36 -6.49
N VAL A 275 14.07 -5.45 -6.36
CA VAL A 275 12.94 -5.52 -5.42
C VAL A 275 13.34 -5.28 -3.95
N PRO A 276 14.46 -5.83 -3.41
CA PRO A 276 14.94 -5.50 -2.07
C PRO A 276 15.20 -4.01 -1.86
N LYS A 277 15.92 -3.35 -2.78
CA LYS A 277 16.22 -1.91 -2.70
C LYS A 277 14.92 -1.09 -2.73
N ALA A 278 14.02 -1.40 -3.65
CA ALA A 278 12.71 -0.75 -3.77
C ALA A 278 11.86 -0.91 -2.50
N HIS A 279 11.79 -2.11 -1.93
CA HIS A 279 11.04 -2.37 -0.69
C HIS A 279 11.60 -1.54 0.49
N ASN A 280 12.92 -1.51 0.65
CA ASN A 280 13.56 -0.73 1.71
C ASN A 280 13.26 0.77 1.55
N LEU A 281 13.35 1.29 0.33
CA LEU A 281 13.03 2.67 0.01
C LEU A 281 11.55 2.99 0.31
N LEU A 282 10.62 2.11 -0.08
CA LEU A 282 9.20 2.27 0.24
C LEU A 282 8.94 2.29 1.75
N LYS A 283 9.68 1.52 2.55
CA LYS A 283 9.58 1.56 4.02
C LYS A 283 10.07 2.89 4.59
N LEU A 284 11.22 3.38 4.12
CA LEU A 284 11.74 4.70 4.53
C LEU A 284 10.79 5.84 4.14
N ARG A 285 10.28 5.82 2.90
CA ARG A 285 9.28 6.77 2.40
C ARG A 285 8.04 6.77 3.29
N ARG A 286 7.49 5.60 3.60
CA ARG A 286 6.29 5.45 4.45
C ARG A 286 6.50 5.92 5.90
N ASP A 287 7.68 5.65 6.49
CA ASP A 287 8.01 6.17 7.83
C ASP A 287 8.10 7.70 7.80
N TYR A 288 8.74 8.26 6.76
CA TYR A 288 8.85 9.71 6.58
C TYR A 288 7.46 10.35 6.45
N THR A 289 6.62 9.92 5.51
CA THR A 289 5.32 10.53 5.21
C THR A 289 4.29 10.28 6.31
N SER A 290 4.43 9.19 7.08
CA SER A 290 3.54 8.88 8.21
C SER A 290 3.41 10.01 9.24
N LYS A 291 4.34 10.98 9.25
CA LYS A 291 4.33 12.14 10.15
C LYS A 291 3.42 13.26 9.68
N PHE A 292 3.17 13.31 8.38
CA PHE A 292 2.44 14.39 7.72
C PHE A 292 0.99 14.01 7.36
N VAL A 293 0.62 12.73 7.42
CA VAL A 293 -0.77 12.31 7.19
C VAL A 293 -1.70 12.74 8.33
N CYS A 294 -2.94 13.07 8.01
CA CYS A 294 -3.94 13.63 8.94
C CYS A 294 -4.25 12.70 10.10
N THR A 295 -4.24 11.37 9.90
CA THR A 295 -4.60 10.41 10.95
C THR A 295 -3.46 9.50 11.34
N LYS A 296 -3.26 9.34 12.64
CA LYS A 296 -2.29 8.40 13.23
C LYS A 296 -2.94 7.10 13.70
N ALA A 297 -4.27 7.04 13.74
CA ALA A 297 -5.02 5.90 14.27
C ALA A 297 -4.65 4.54 13.64
N PRO A 298 -4.44 4.41 12.31
CA PRO A 298 -4.03 3.14 11.71
C PRO A 298 -2.67 2.63 12.20
N PHE A 299 -1.75 3.56 12.47
CA PHE A 299 -0.40 3.23 12.96
C PHE A 299 -0.44 2.77 14.42
N TYR A 300 -1.21 3.46 15.27
CA TYR A 300 -1.41 3.05 16.67
C TYR A 300 -2.14 1.71 16.76
N ALA A 301 -3.15 1.49 15.95
CA ALA A 301 -3.85 0.20 15.92
C ALA A 301 -2.93 -0.97 15.53
N GLN A 302 -1.99 -0.73 14.60
CA GLN A 302 -0.99 -1.73 14.22
C GLN A 302 0.05 -1.95 15.33
N ALA A 303 0.50 -0.89 16.00
CA ALA A 303 1.41 -1.00 17.14
C ALA A 303 0.76 -1.76 18.30
N LEU A 304 -0.49 -1.44 18.66
CA LEU A 304 -1.25 -2.14 19.69
C LEU A 304 -1.40 -3.63 19.37
N PHE A 305 -1.73 -3.99 18.12
CA PHE A 305 -1.78 -5.39 17.69
C PHE A 305 -0.44 -6.09 17.90
N SER A 306 0.68 -5.43 17.58
CA SER A 306 2.02 -6.00 17.80
C SER A 306 2.33 -6.19 19.28
N VAL A 307 1.99 -5.23 20.15
CA VAL A 307 2.16 -5.35 21.60
C VAL A 307 1.33 -6.52 22.16
N MET A 308 0.06 -6.63 21.77
CA MET A 308 -0.80 -7.75 22.19
C MET A 308 -0.20 -9.11 21.76
N ASN A 309 0.35 -9.19 20.54
CA ASN A 309 0.98 -10.41 20.07
C ASN A 309 2.25 -10.78 20.85
N TYR A 310 3.09 -9.80 21.24
CA TYR A 310 4.25 -10.03 22.10
C TYR A 310 3.85 -10.44 23.53
N LEU A 311 2.86 -9.76 24.12
CA LEU A 311 2.35 -10.11 25.46
C LEU A 311 1.78 -11.54 25.48
N ARG A 312 1.06 -11.93 24.44
CA ARG A 312 0.56 -13.29 24.27
C ARG A 312 1.70 -14.32 24.24
N LEU A 313 2.74 -14.08 23.43
CA LEU A 313 3.90 -14.98 23.36
C LEU A 313 4.67 -15.01 24.67
N GLY A 314 4.87 -13.85 25.30
CA GLY A 314 5.51 -13.75 26.62
C GLY A 314 4.76 -14.52 27.71
N ALA A 315 3.43 -14.44 27.72
CA ALA A 315 2.60 -15.17 28.66
C ALA A 315 2.69 -16.70 28.46
N LEU A 316 2.71 -17.17 27.18
CA LEU A 316 2.91 -18.60 26.87
C LEU A 316 4.29 -19.11 27.34
N VAL A 317 5.34 -18.35 27.04
CA VAL A 317 6.71 -18.70 27.44
C VAL A 317 6.83 -18.72 28.96
N ALA A 318 6.32 -17.67 29.66
CA ALA A 318 6.36 -17.58 31.12
C ALA A 318 5.59 -18.74 31.79
N ALA A 319 4.42 -19.12 31.26
CA ALA A 319 3.66 -20.23 31.79
C ALA A 319 4.45 -21.55 31.71
N VAL A 320 5.09 -21.82 30.55
CA VAL A 320 5.92 -23.01 30.36
C VAL A 320 7.16 -22.98 31.25
N VAL A 321 7.83 -21.83 31.41
CA VAL A 321 9.03 -21.72 32.26
C VAL A 321 8.71 -21.93 33.74
N LEU A 322 7.55 -21.44 34.20
CA LEU A 322 7.13 -21.57 35.61
C LEU A 322 6.71 -23.01 35.97
N ASP A 323 6.25 -23.81 34.99
CA ASP A 323 5.72 -25.15 35.22
C ASP A 323 6.17 -26.12 34.09
N TYR A 324 7.46 -26.14 33.82
CA TYR A 324 8.07 -26.85 32.69
C TYR A 324 8.01 -28.39 32.82
N THR A 325 7.72 -28.92 33.99
CA THR A 325 7.60 -30.37 34.25
C THR A 325 6.17 -30.90 34.06
N ASN A 326 5.20 -30.00 34.00
CA ASN A 326 3.79 -30.35 33.92
C ASN A 326 3.36 -30.50 32.45
N ILE A 327 3.06 -31.73 32.05
CA ILE A 327 2.64 -32.05 30.70
C ILE A 327 1.36 -31.33 30.25
N PHE A 328 0.43 -31.04 31.19
CA PHE A 328 -0.80 -30.33 30.90
C PHE A 328 -0.53 -28.87 30.57
N THR A 329 0.39 -28.19 31.24
CA THR A 329 0.81 -26.82 30.98
C THR A 329 1.49 -26.73 29.60
N ILE A 330 2.41 -27.63 29.31
CA ILE A 330 3.09 -27.68 27.99
C ILE A 330 2.09 -27.95 26.87
N SER A 331 1.18 -28.91 27.08
CA SER A 331 0.15 -29.25 26.09
C SER A 331 -0.81 -28.10 25.81
N ALA A 332 -1.27 -27.40 26.88
CA ALA A 332 -2.14 -26.24 26.75
C ALA A 332 -1.44 -25.08 26.04
N ALA A 333 -0.21 -24.76 26.40
CA ALA A 333 0.58 -23.71 25.75
C ALA A 333 0.83 -24.01 24.26
N THR A 334 1.19 -25.27 23.95
CA THR A 334 1.39 -25.72 22.57
C THR A 334 0.10 -25.64 21.76
N PHE A 335 -1.02 -26.09 22.33
CA PHE A 335 -2.33 -25.98 21.69
C PHE A 335 -2.69 -24.51 21.37
N LEU A 336 -2.54 -23.60 22.34
CA LEU A 336 -2.79 -22.17 22.13
C LEU A 336 -1.85 -21.57 21.07
N LEU A 337 -0.60 -21.99 21.03
CA LEU A 337 0.34 -21.57 20.00
C LEU A 337 -0.12 -22.02 18.60
N ILE A 338 -0.44 -23.29 18.41
CA ILE A 338 -0.93 -23.84 17.15
C ILE A 338 -2.25 -23.17 16.75
N LEU A 339 -3.19 -23.04 17.67
CA LEU A 339 -4.46 -22.35 17.42
C LEU A 339 -4.22 -20.94 16.92
N SER A 340 -3.34 -20.20 17.58
CA SER A 340 -3.01 -18.83 17.16
C SER A 340 -2.38 -18.77 15.76
N TRP A 341 -1.57 -19.75 15.40
CA TRP A 341 -0.97 -19.84 14.07
C TRP A 341 -2.02 -20.03 12.98
N VAL A 342 -2.93 -20.98 13.19
CA VAL A 342 -4.04 -21.21 12.26
C VAL A 342 -4.90 -19.95 12.12
N MET A 343 -5.24 -19.30 13.23
CA MET A 343 -6.05 -18.08 13.25
C MET A 343 -5.36 -16.86 12.64
N MET A 344 -4.05 -16.87 12.45
CA MET A 344 -3.29 -15.84 11.72
C MET A 344 -3.15 -16.17 10.24
N ILE A 345 -2.89 -17.42 9.89
CA ILE A 345 -2.60 -17.86 8.51
C ILE A 345 -3.85 -17.79 7.64
N LEU A 346 -4.99 -18.29 8.13
CA LEU A 346 -6.21 -18.38 7.32
C LEU A 346 -6.73 -16.99 6.86
N PRO A 347 -6.96 -16.01 7.74
CA PRO A 347 -7.43 -14.69 7.31
C PRO A 347 -6.38 -13.94 6.45
N PHE A 348 -5.08 -14.14 6.72
CA PHE A 348 -4.03 -13.56 5.90
C PHE A 348 -4.08 -14.08 4.46
N ASN A 349 -4.17 -15.41 4.26
CA ASN A 349 -4.22 -16.00 2.93
C ASN A 349 -5.50 -15.63 2.17
N ARG A 350 -6.63 -15.47 2.85
CA ARG A 350 -7.85 -14.94 2.24
C ARG A 350 -7.65 -13.52 1.70
N CYS A 351 -6.94 -12.68 2.44
CA CYS A 351 -6.59 -11.34 1.97
C CYS A 351 -5.60 -11.39 0.80
N CYS A 352 -4.64 -12.32 0.81
CA CYS A 352 -3.71 -12.49 -0.31
C CYS A 352 -4.43 -12.79 -1.62
N GLN A 353 -5.46 -13.65 -1.60
CA GLN A 353 -6.24 -13.98 -2.81
C GLN A 353 -6.89 -12.74 -3.43
N LEU A 354 -7.51 -11.88 -2.60
CA LEU A 354 -8.17 -10.65 -3.05
C LEU A 354 -7.19 -9.57 -3.54
N LEU A 355 -5.97 -9.55 -3.00
CA LEU A 355 -4.90 -8.62 -3.39
C LEU A 355 -3.92 -9.21 -4.41
N GLN A 356 -4.26 -10.34 -5.06
CA GLN A 356 -3.41 -11.05 -6.04
C GLN A 356 -2.00 -11.37 -5.53
N ALA A 357 -1.83 -11.50 -4.22
CA ALA A 357 -0.57 -11.86 -3.59
C ALA A 357 -0.44 -13.37 -3.39
N PRO A 358 0.77 -13.94 -3.45
CA PRO A 358 0.98 -15.34 -3.14
C PRO A 358 0.68 -15.64 -1.66
N GLY A 359 0.00 -16.76 -1.42
CA GLY A 359 -0.27 -17.22 -0.06
C GLY A 359 1.01 -17.62 0.68
N LEU A 360 1.00 -17.41 1.99
CA LEU A 360 2.08 -17.80 2.89
C LEU A 360 1.50 -18.69 4.00
N THR A 361 2.32 -19.62 4.51
CA THR A 361 1.89 -20.60 5.52
C THR A 361 2.60 -20.38 6.86
N PHE A 362 3.53 -21.24 7.23
CA PHE A 362 4.19 -21.23 8.54
C PHE A 362 4.97 -19.94 8.86
N SER A 363 5.37 -19.18 7.86
CA SER A 363 6.12 -17.93 8.03
C SER A 363 5.26 -16.75 8.53
N VAL A 364 3.94 -16.77 8.33
CA VAL A 364 3.04 -15.66 8.68
C VAL A 364 3.12 -15.26 10.16
N PRO A 365 2.97 -16.17 11.13
CA PRO A 365 3.07 -15.82 12.55
C PRO A 365 4.46 -15.31 12.94
N LEU A 366 5.52 -15.90 12.36
CA LEU A 366 6.90 -15.45 12.58
C LEU A 366 7.11 -14.02 12.05
N PHE A 367 6.55 -13.69 10.90
CA PHE A 367 6.64 -12.36 10.33
C PHE A 367 5.82 -11.32 11.10
N TYR A 368 4.72 -11.70 11.75
CA TYR A 368 4.02 -10.79 12.67
C TYR A 368 4.88 -10.42 13.89
N VAL A 369 5.77 -11.29 14.33
CA VAL A 369 6.76 -11.01 15.39
C VAL A 369 7.92 -10.18 14.84
N TRP A 370 8.42 -10.50 13.65
CA TRP A 370 9.61 -9.86 13.08
C TRP A 370 9.33 -8.45 12.53
N ARG A 371 8.16 -8.22 11.96
CA ARG A 371 7.79 -6.95 11.30
C ARG A 371 7.94 -5.70 12.19
N PRO A 372 7.53 -5.69 13.47
CA PRO A 372 7.73 -4.53 14.34
C PRO A 372 9.21 -4.19 14.55
N VAL A 373 10.07 -5.20 14.65
CA VAL A 373 11.52 -5.03 14.78
C VAL A 373 12.11 -4.38 13.52
N VAL A 374 11.72 -4.88 12.34
CA VAL A 374 12.12 -4.30 11.05
C VAL A 374 11.60 -2.86 10.91
N ASN A 375 10.35 -2.60 11.30
CA ASN A 375 9.80 -1.23 11.26
C ASN A 375 10.56 -0.29 12.20
N LEU A 376 10.96 -0.75 13.38
CA LEU A 376 11.78 0.04 14.31
C LEU A 376 13.16 0.31 13.70
N TYR A 377 13.81 -0.68 13.10
CA TYR A 377 15.09 -0.51 12.40
C TYR A 377 15.00 0.59 11.33
N PHE A 378 13.98 0.56 10.44
CA PHE A 378 13.80 1.58 9.41
C PHE A 378 13.47 2.95 9.98
N ARG A 379 12.76 3.03 11.11
CA ARG A 379 12.51 4.30 11.83
C ARG A 379 13.80 4.91 12.38
N VAL A 380 14.65 4.10 12.98
CA VAL A 380 15.97 4.56 13.49
C VAL A 380 16.88 4.96 12.33
N LEU A 381 16.92 4.16 11.26
CA LEU A 381 17.68 4.48 10.05
C LEU A 381 17.20 5.78 9.41
N GLY A 382 15.88 5.96 9.25
CA GLY A 382 15.29 7.20 8.74
C GLY A 382 15.55 8.42 9.62
N TRP A 383 15.79 8.24 10.91
CA TRP A 383 16.19 9.32 11.83
C TRP A 383 17.65 9.70 11.64
N SER A 384 18.51 8.72 11.45
CA SER A 384 19.94 8.92 11.20
C SER A 384 20.21 9.58 9.84
N THR A 385 19.53 9.16 8.79
CA THR A 385 19.73 9.67 7.42
C THR A 385 19.15 11.06 7.19
N ARG A 386 18.39 11.63 8.12
CA ARG A 386 17.91 13.03 8.04
C ARG A 386 19.03 14.06 8.12
N LYS A 387 20.17 13.72 8.68
CA LYS A 387 21.33 14.61 8.81
C LYS A 387 22.29 14.56 7.60
N THR A 388 22.20 13.53 6.78
CA THR A 388 22.99 13.38 5.56
C THR A 388 22.06 13.53 4.35
N ASN A 389 22.44 14.44 3.44
CA ASN A 389 21.72 14.77 2.22
C ASN A 389 21.13 13.53 1.53
N LEU A 390 19.81 13.40 1.60
CA LEU A 390 19.03 12.33 0.95
C LEU A 390 19.06 12.39 -0.59
N THR A 391 19.90 13.24 -1.18
CA THR A 391 20.07 13.38 -2.63
C THR A 391 20.79 12.20 -3.28
N SER A 392 21.60 11.44 -2.53
CA SER A 392 22.44 10.37 -3.07
C SER A 392 21.82 8.96 -3.06
N ILE A 393 20.53 8.80 -2.74
CA ILE A 393 19.89 7.47 -2.70
C ILE A 393 19.22 7.09 -4.05
N TYR A 394 19.27 8.00 -5.02
CA TYR A 394 18.73 7.78 -6.38
C TYR A 394 19.81 7.76 -7.49
N GLU A 395 21.09 7.80 -7.14
CA GLU A 395 22.20 7.47 -8.02
C GLU A 395 22.59 6.01 -7.93
#